data_4e3901d3051c828fc8343cbe76eb3b6c
#
_entry.id   4e3901d3051c828fc8343cbe76eb3b6c
#
_cell.length_a   1.000
_cell.length_b   1.000
_cell.length_c   1.000
_cell.angle_alpha   90.00
_cell.angle_beta   90.00
_cell.angle_gamma   90.00
#
_symmetry.space_group_name_H-M   'P 1'
#
loop_
_entity.id
_entity.type
_entity.pdbx_description
1 polymer ?
#
loop_
_entity_poly.entity_id
_entity_poly.type
_entity_poly.pdbx_seq_one_letter_code
_entity_poly.pdbx_strand_id
1 'polypeptide(L)'
;LELHLLETLRSGLLPPGLEATPDPLRERFFALAQEMWRLLREAPAPLPRPRKAPSLEEWLKGLGVQVVRRPEEGEEERERVLNRLALFLGDRYPSLERLYERLKQSLSTKRQFELSLAEASPEEIANSTQFCTLLKQYALLTSYRYKSEDRLLRAKASTEGWVQNFLTGGWLERYVAERLRK
;
A
#
# COMPACT_ATOMS: atom_id res chain seq x y z
N LEU A 1 -20.57 -0.43 -12.61
CA LEU A 1 -21.30 0.04 -11.40
C LEU A 1 -21.94 1.41 -11.64
N GLU A 2 -21.22 2.38 -12.21
CA GLU A 2 -21.72 3.75 -12.46
C GLU A 2 -22.89 3.81 -13.44
N LEU A 3 -22.82 3.05 -14.56
CA LEU A 3 -23.88 2.98 -15.55
C LEU A 3 -25.18 2.40 -14.95
N HIS A 4 -25.08 1.38 -14.10
CA HIS A 4 -26.23 0.76 -13.47
C HIS A 4 -26.90 1.68 -12.43
N LEU A 5 -26.10 2.46 -11.69
CA LEU A 5 -26.63 3.46 -10.75
C LEU A 5 -27.38 4.58 -11.47
N LEU A 6 -26.85 5.05 -12.61
CA LEU A 6 -27.48 6.06 -13.44
C LEU A 6 -28.77 5.58 -14.10
N GLU A 7 -28.84 4.32 -14.55
CA GLU A 7 -30.04 3.70 -15.08
C GLU A 7 -31.11 3.51 -14.00
N THR A 8 -30.73 3.11 -12.80
CA THR A 8 -31.63 2.98 -11.64
C THR A 8 -32.22 4.33 -11.25
N LEU A 9 -31.41 5.38 -11.20
CA LEU A 9 -31.87 6.76 -10.95
C LEU A 9 -32.77 7.29 -12.06
N ARG A 10 -32.52 6.92 -13.31
CA ARG A 10 -33.33 7.31 -14.46
C ARG A 10 -34.68 6.61 -14.52
N SER A 11 -34.75 5.37 -14.03
CA SER A 11 -36.01 4.60 -13.94
C SER A 11 -36.88 5.00 -12.75
N GLY A 12 -36.44 5.89 -11.88
CA GLY A 12 -37.16 6.30 -10.66
C GLY A 12 -37.16 5.23 -9.56
N LEU A 13 -36.37 4.16 -9.73
CA LEU A 13 -36.22 3.11 -8.71
C LEU A 13 -35.22 3.60 -7.65
N LEU A 14 -35.61 3.46 -6.39
CA LEU A 14 -34.73 3.77 -5.25
C LEU A 14 -33.67 2.71 -5.07
N PRO A 15 -32.41 3.06 -4.78
CA PRO A 15 -31.40 2.10 -4.37
C PRO A 15 -31.89 1.32 -3.14
N PRO A 16 -31.55 0.03 -3.00
CA PRO A 16 -31.88 -0.78 -1.83
C PRO A 16 -31.40 -0.09 -0.55
N GLY A 17 -32.28 0.06 0.43
CA GLY A 17 -31.99 0.70 1.72
C GLY A 17 -32.40 2.16 1.83
N LEU A 18 -32.74 2.86 0.74
CA LEU A 18 -33.28 4.22 0.80
C LEU A 18 -34.77 4.30 1.12
N GLU A 19 -35.47 3.17 0.98
CA GLU A 19 -36.91 3.04 1.26
C GLU A 19 -37.26 3.35 2.73
N ALA A 20 -36.33 3.08 3.65
CA ALA A 20 -36.47 3.33 5.08
C ALA A 20 -35.98 4.74 5.51
N THR A 21 -35.54 5.57 4.55
CA THR A 21 -34.97 6.89 4.86
C THR A 21 -36.09 7.90 5.09
N PRO A 22 -36.02 8.78 6.12
CA PRO A 22 -37.00 9.87 6.34
C PRO A 22 -37.19 10.73 5.09
N ASP A 23 -38.42 11.12 4.79
CA ASP A 23 -38.78 11.91 3.62
C ASP A 23 -37.89 13.12 3.31
N PRO A 24 -37.47 13.98 4.30
CA PRO A 24 -36.64 15.14 4.02
C PRO A 24 -35.20 14.77 3.59
N LEU A 25 -34.68 13.60 3.99
CA LEU A 25 -33.37 13.12 3.52
C LEU A 25 -33.47 12.54 2.11
N ARG A 26 -34.57 11.90 1.80
CA ARG A 26 -34.88 11.35 0.48
C ARG A 26 -35.02 12.47 -0.55
N GLU A 27 -35.76 13.53 -0.23
CA GLU A 27 -35.91 14.71 -1.09
C GLU A 27 -34.57 15.39 -1.35
N ARG A 28 -33.75 15.56 -0.31
CA ARG A 28 -32.38 16.09 -0.46
C ARG A 28 -31.51 15.25 -1.36
N PHE A 29 -31.57 13.92 -1.24
CA PHE A 29 -30.84 13.00 -2.09
C PHE A 29 -31.24 13.17 -3.56
N PHE A 30 -32.56 13.21 -3.85
CA PHE A 30 -33.04 13.41 -5.22
C PHE A 30 -32.65 14.78 -5.78
N ALA A 31 -32.72 15.83 -5.00
CA ALA A 31 -32.32 17.16 -5.42
C ALA A 31 -30.81 17.18 -5.76
N LEU A 32 -29.96 16.55 -4.95
CA LEU A 32 -28.55 16.46 -5.18
C LEU A 32 -28.21 15.62 -6.42
N ALA A 33 -28.91 14.50 -6.60
CA ALA A 33 -28.74 13.65 -7.78
C ALA A 33 -29.17 14.36 -9.07
N GLN A 34 -30.24 15.13 -9.05
CA GLN A 34 -30.68 15.95 -10.18
C GLN A 34 -29.66 17.05 -10.51
N GLU A 35 -29.12 17.72 -9.50
CA GLU A 35 -28.10 18.75 -9.70
C GLU A 35 -26.80 18.17 -10.26
N MET A 36 -26.32 17.04 -9.72
CA MET A 36 -25.18 16.32 -10.29
C MET A 36 -25.41 15.93 -11.75
N TRP A 37 -26.64 15.46 -12.09
CA TRP A 37 -26.98 15.09 -13.45
C TRP A 37 -27.00 16.30 -14.39
N ARG A 38 -27.49 17.46 -13.90
CA ARG A 38 -27.45 18.73 -14.64
C ARG A 38 -25.99 19.11 -14.92
N LEU A 39 -25.14 19.12 -13.90
CA LEU A 39 -23.73 19.47 -14.02
C LEU A 39 -22.98 18.53 -14.99
N LEU A 40 -23.28 17.24 -14.97
CA LEU A 40 -22.69 16.26 -15.91
C LEU A 40 -23.12 16.51 -17.36
N ARG A 41 -24.37 16.96 -17.59
CA ARG A 41 -24.84 17.30 -18.96
C ARG A 41 -24.29 18.63 -19.47
N GLU A 42 -24.11 19.59 -18.58
CA GLU A 42 -23.57 20.91 -18.90
C GLU A 42 -22.04 20.93 -18.89
N ALA A 43 -21.41 19.83 -18.42
CA ALA A 43 -19.96 19.68 -18.46
C ALA A 43 -19.48 19.84 -19.93
N PRO A 44 -18.49 20.68 -20.18
CA PRO A 44 -17.89 20.78 -21.51
C PRO A 44 -17.47 19.39 -21.96
N ALA A 45 -17.65 19.12 -23.27
CA ALA A 45 -17.25 17.84 -23.86
C ALA A 45 -15.85 17.44 -23.35
N PRO A 46 -15.67 16.17 -22.93
CA PRO A 46 -14.38 15.74 -22.42
C PRO A 46 -13.29 16.13 -23.40
N LEU A 47 -12.29 16.84 -22.89
CA LEU A 47 -11.14 17.27 -23.69
C LEU A 47 -10.66 16.07 -24.51
N PRO A 48 -10.37 16.23 -25.80
CA PRO A 48 -9.88 15.14 -26.64
C PRO A 48 -8.69 14.50 -25.93
N ARG A 49 -8.80 13.21 -25.62
CA ARG A 49 -7.73 12.47 -24.94
C ARG A 49 -6.47 12.65 -25.77
N PRO A 50 -5.37 13.13 -25.16
CA PRO A 50 -4.12 13.26 -25.91
C PRO A 50 -3.80 11.89 -26.52
N ARG A 51 -3.43 11.84 -27.79
CA ARG A 51 -3.11 10.61 -28.54
C ARG A 51 -2.00 9.79 -27.85
N LYS A 52 -1.25 10.43 -26.96
CA LYS A 52 -0.25 9.82 -26.07
C LYS A 52 -0.39 10.53 -24.72
N ALA A 53 -0.62 9.75 -23.64
CA ALA A 53 -0.61 10.33 -22.32
C ALA A 53 0.75 10.99 -22.08
N PRO A 54 0.80 12.23 -21.55
CA PRO A 54 2.07 12.84 -21.22
C PRO A 54 2.84 11.94 -20.25
N SER A 55 4.15 11.89 -20.40
CA SER A 55 4.98 11.21 -19.40
C SER A 55 4.77 11.84 -18.03
N LEU A 56 5.03 11.09 -16.95
CA LEU A 56 4.94 11.61 -15.59
C LEU A 56 5.77 12.89 -15.42
N GLU A 57 6.94 12.96 -16.07
CA GLU A 57 7.83 14.14 -16.06
C GLU A 57 7.18 15.35 -16.75
N GLU A 58 6.54 15.14 -17.90
CA GLU A 58 5.83 16.23 -18.62
C GLU A 58 4.64 16.73 -17.83
N TRP A 59 3.92 15.84 -17.17
CA TRP A 59 2.80 16.18 -16.30
C TRP A 59 3.26 16.98 -15.06
N LEU A 60 4.31 16.52 -14.37
CA LEU A 60 4.91 17.21 -13.23
C LEU A 60 5.46 18.58 -13.63
N LYS A 61 6.11 18.68 -14.80
CA LYS A 61 6.61 19.94 -15.32
C LYS A 61 5.47 20.93 -15.62
N GLY A 62 4.33 20.44 -16.11
CA GLY A 62 3.12 21.24 -16.30
C GLY A 62 2.55 21.80 -15.00
N LEU A 63 2.78 21.13 -13.86
CA LEU A 63 2.43 21.58 -12.51
C LEU A 63 3.51 22.46 -11.86
N GLY A 64 4.58 22.83 -12.58
CA GLY A 64 5.70 23.59 -12.04
C GLY A 64 6.64 22.80 -11.13
N VAL A 65 6.50 21.46 -11.08
CA VAL A 65 7.36 20.57 -10.28
C VAL A 65 8.58 20.18 -11.10
N GLN A 66 9.77 20.46 -10.58
CA GLN A 66 11.03 20.10 -11.20
C GLN A 66 11.54 18.79 -10.62
N VAL A 67 11.75 17.78 -11.48
CA VAL A 67 12.38 16.52 -11.05
C VAL A 67 13.87 16.78 -10.85
N VAL A 68 14.32 16.83 -9.59
CA VAL A 68 15.70 17.18 -9.21
C VAL A 68 16.61 15.95 -9.25
N ARG A 69 16.06 14.74 -9.16
CA ARG A 69 16.85 13.51 -9.10
C ARG A 69 16.23 12.42 -9.99
N ARG A 70 17.07 11.83 -10.82
CA ARG A 70 16.76 10.56 -11.48
C ARG A 70 17.36 9.41 -10.66
N PRO A 71 16.72 8.24 -10.60
CA PRO A 71 17.32 7.07 -10.00
C PRO A 71 18.65 6.74 -10.70
N GLU A 72 19.69 6.46 -9.91
CA GLU A 72 20.96 5.96 -10.44
C GLU A 72 20.83 4.50 -10.89
N GLU A 73 21.71 4.05 -11.80
CA GLU A 73 21.80 2.63 -12.17
C GLU A 73 21.99 1.77 -10.93
N GLY A 74 21.13 0.76 -10.73
CA GLY A 74 21.06 -0.07 -9.52
C GLY A 74 20.02 0.37 -8.50
N GLU A 75 19.53 1.60 -8.51
CA GLU A 75 18.39 2.01 -7.70
C GLU A 75 17.10 1.34 -8.15
N GLU A 76 16.93 1.13 -9.47
CA GLU A 76 15.75 0.42 -10.00
C GLU A 76 15.63 -1.02 -9.50
N GLU A 77 16.74 -1.76 -9.41
CA GLU A 77 16.72 -3.13 -8.89
C GLU A 77 16.41 -3.14 -7.39
N ARG A 78 17.01 -2.23 -6.63
CA ARG A 78 16.70 -2.03 -5.22
C ARG A 78 15.22 -1.69 -5.01
N GLU A 79 14.68 -0.79 -5.82
CA GLU A 79 13.26 -0.42 -5.78
C GLU A 79 12.35 -1.62 -6.05
N ARG A 80 12.66 -2.44 -7.06
CA ARG A 80 11.92 -3.68 -7.36
C ARG A 80 11.94 -4.65 -6.18
N VAL A 81 13.10 -4.80 -5.54
CA VAL A 81 13.25 -5.65 -4.36
C VAL A 81 12.40 -5.12 -3.20
N LEU A 82 12.48 -3.82 -2.91
CA LEU A 82 11.72 -3.20 -1.83
C LEU A 82 10.21 -3.31 -2.07
N ASN A 83 9.75 -3.16 -3.30
CA ASN A 83 8.35 -3.34 -3.66
C ASN A 83 7.88 -4.79 -3.43
N ARG A 84 8.70 -5.80 -3.80
CA ARG A 84 8.40 -7.21 -3.51
C ARG A 84 8.35 -7.51 -2.02
N LEU A 85 9.28 -6.96 -1.23
CA LEU A 85 9.29 -7.10 0.22
C LEU A 85 8.07 -6.42 0.86
N ALA A 86 7.67 -5.26 0.36
CA ALA A 86 6.48 -4.55 0.82
C ALA A 86 5.20 -5.34 0.56
N LEU A 87 5.06 -5.93 -0.64
CA LEU A 87 3.95 -6.83 -0.97
C LEU A 87 3.94 -8.07 -0.08
N PHE A 88 5.11 -8.69 0.14
CA PHE A 88 5.20 -9.86 1.01
C PHE A 88 4.75 -9.54 2.44
N LEU A 89 5.24 -8.42 3.00
CA LEU A 89 4.89 -7.98 4.35
C LEU A 89 3.41 -7.61 4.46
N GLY A 90 2.90 -6.82 3.52
CA GLY A 90 1.52 -6.34 3.55
C GLY A 90 0.49 -7.46 3.37
N ASP A 91 0.75 -8.40 2.45
CA ASP A 91 -0.16 -9.53 2.20
C ASP A 91 -0.22 -10.52 3.37
N ARG A 92 0.82 -10.57 4.20
CA ARG A 92 0.96 -11.50 5.33
C ARG A 92 1.05 -10.78 6.66
N TYR A 93 0.66 -9.52 6.72
CA TYR A 93 0.83 -8.69 7.91
C TYR A 93 0.31 -9.33 9.20
N PRO A 94 -0.89 -9.96 9.23
CA PRO A 94 -1.38 -10.58 10.45
C PRO A 94 -0.45 -11.64 11.06
N SER A 95 0.26 -12.39 10.21
CA SER A 95 1.23 -13.42 10.66
C SER A 95 2.65 -12.88 10.84
N LEU A 96 2.91 -11.62 10.48
CA LEU A 96 4.22 -10.97 10.56
C LEU A 96 4.24 -9.82 11.57
N GLU A 97 3.10 -9.43 12.13
CA GLU A 97 2.97 -8.27 13.01
C GLU A 97 3.95 -8.32 14.20
N ARG A 98 4.02 -9.44 14.91
CA ARG A 98 4.94 -9.60 16.05
C ARG A 98 6.40 -9.45 15.64
N LEU A 99 6.79 -10.05 14.53
CA LEU A 99 8.13 -9.90 13.97
C LEU A 99 8.42 -8.45 13.59
N TYR A 100 7.47 -7.82 12.86
CA TYR A 100 7.62 -6.45 12.41
C TYR A 100 7.75 -5.47 13.57
N GLU A 101 6.92 -5.57 14.60
CA GLU A 101 7.02 -4.71 15.78
C GLU A 101 8.35 -4.89 16.52
N ARG A 102 8.83 -6.12 16.67
CA ARG A 102 10.14 -6.37 17.27
C ARG A 102 11.29 -5.81 16.43
N LEU A 103 11.21 -5.96 15.12
CA LEU A 103 12.18 -5.41 14.19
C LEU A 103 12.19 -3.88 14.28
N LYS A 104 11.03 -3.22 14.24
CA LYS A 104 10.87 -1.78 14.35
C LYS A 104 11.41 -1.25 15.69
N GLN A 105 11.06 -1.88 16.81
CA GLN A 105 11.59 -1.52 18.14
C GLN A 105 13.12 -1.61 18.21
N SER A 106 13.71 -2.61 17.53
CA SER A 106 15.16 -2.80 17.53
C SER A 106 15.91 -1.66 16.85
N LEU A 107 15.29 -0.96 15.90
CA LEU A 107 15.95 0.13 15.15
C LEU A 107 16.32 1.32 16.03
N SER A 108 15.55 1.57 17.10
CA SER A 108 15.81 2.62 18.08
C SER A 108 16.84 2.25 19.14
N THR A 109 17.25 0.97 19.20
CA THR A 109 18.18 0.46 20.21
C THR A 109 19.49 -0.04 19.58
N LYS A 110 19.84 -1.31 19.82
CA LYS A 110 21.07 -1.93 19.31
C LYS A 110 20.92 -2.52 17.89
N ARG A 111 19.76 -2.33 17.23
CA ARG A 111 19.39 -2.92 15.95
C ARG A 111 19.41 -4.46 15.93
N GLN A 112 19.52 -5.07 17.09
CA GLN A 112 19.48 -6.50 17.29
C GLN A 112 18.25 -6.85 18.10
N PHE A 113 17.59 -7.95 17.72
CA PHE A 113 16.42 -8.45 18.45
C PHE A 113 16.39 -9.96 18.50
N GLU A 114 15.66 -10.44 19.49
CA GLU A 114 15.29 -11.83 19.65
C GLU A 114 13.76 -11.93 19.66
N LEU A 115 13.21 -12.94 18.99
CA LEU A 115 11.79 -13.22 18.97
C LEU A 115 11.58 -14.71 19.23
N SER A 116 10.88 -15.03 20.32
CA SER A 116 10.42 -16.39 20.57
C SER A 116 9.18 -16.66 19.72
N LEU A 117 9.21 -17.74 18.97
CA LEU A 117 8.11 -18.28 18.18
C LEU A 117 7.55 -19.58 18.80
N ALA A 118 7.77 -19.81 20.11
CA ALA A 118 7.34 -21.02 20.81
C ALA A 118 5.83 -21.23 20.74
N GLU A 119 5.06 -20.14 20.88
CA GLU A 119 3.59 -20.13 20.86
C GLU A 119 3.01 -19.70 19.49
N ALA A 120 3.89 -19.49 18.49
CA ALA A 120 3.48 -19.05 17.17
C ALA A 120 2.86 -20.20 16.37
N SER A 121 1.90 -19.86 15.51
CA SER A 121 1.33 -20.81 14.57
C SER A 121 2.37 -21.29 13.55
N PRO A 122 2.18 -22.44 12.92
CA PRO A 122 3.07 -22.90 11.84
C PRO A 122 3.20 -21.87 10.70
N GLU A 123 2.11 -21.16 10.40
CA GLU A 123 2.09 -20.11 9.38
C GLU A 123 2.94 -18.90 9.81
N GLU A 124 2.80 -18.45 11.05
CA GLU A 124 3.60 -17.35 11.61
C GLU A 124 5.10 -17.69 11.59
N ILE A 125 5.47 -18.93 11.97
CA ILE A 125 6.85 -19.41 11.93
C ILE A 125 7.36 -19.39 10.48
N ALA A 126 6.61 -19.97 9.54
CA ALA A 126 7.00 -20.05 8.15
C ALA A 126 7.17 -18.65 7.53
N ASN A 127 6.20 -17.77 7.72
CA ASN A 127 6.24 -16.41 7.17
C ASN A 127 7.36 -15.58 7.81
N SER A 128 7.56 -15.68 9.13
CA SER A 128 8.63 -14.97 9.85
C SER A 128 10.03 -15.41 9.40
N THR A 129 10.26 -16.70 9.26
CA THR A 129 11.53 -17.25 8.82
C THR A 129 11.81 -16.92 7.35
N GLN A 130 10.80 -17.02 6.49
CA GLN A 130 10.90 -16.65 5.08
C GLN A 130 11.19 -15.16 4.91
N PHE A 131 10.46 -14.30 5.62
CA PHE A 131 10.67 -12.85 5.55
C PHE A 131 12.07 -12.45 6.02
N CYS A 132 12.55 -12.98 7.16
CA CYS A 132 13.92 -12.73 7.62
C CYS A 132 14.98 -13.23 6.64
N THR A 133 14.74 -14.37 5.97
CA THR A 133 15.62 -14.89 4.92
C THR A 133 15.71 -13.90 3.75
N LEU A 134 14.57 -13.39 3.28
CA LEU A 134 14.52 -12.37 2.23
C LEU A 134 15.22 -11.08 2.66
N LEU A 135 14.92 -10.58 3.88
CA LEU A 135 15.58 -9.39 4.40
C LEU A 135 17.11 -9.56 4.50
N LYS A 136 17.59 -10.77 4.86
CA LYS A 136 19.03 -11.09 4.90
C LYS A 136 19.62 -11.17 3.49
N GLN A 137 18.93 -11.82 2.56
CA GLN A 137 19.36 -11.94 1.17
C GLN A 137 19.55 -10.56 0.51
N TYR A 138 18.69 -9.61 0.82
CA TYR A 138 18.72 -8.26 0.25
C TYR A 138 19.44 -7.23 1.14
N ALA A 139 20.25 -7.70 2.09
CA ALA A 139 21.08 -6.87 2.97
C ALA A 139 20.33 -5.89 3.90
N LEU A 140 19.00 -6.08 4.10
CA LEU A 140 18.26 -5.33 5.12
C LEU A 140 18.60 -5.85 6.54
N LEU A 141 19.01 -7.12 6.65
CA LEU A 141 19.59 -7.68 7.88
C LEU A 141 21.08 -7.97 7.68
N THR A 142 21.90 -7.60 8.63
CA THR A 142 23.33 -7.94 8.65
C THR A 142 23.56 -9.36 9.17
N SER A 143 22.71 -9.84 10.07
CA SER A 143 22.71 -11.22 10.54
C SER A 143 21.29 -11.71 10.76
N TYR A 144 21.11 -13.02 10.57
CA TYR A 144 19.87 -13.74 10.81
C TYR A 144 20.18 -15.18 11.20
N ARG A 145 19.53 -15.68 12.23
CA ARG A 145 19.59 -17.06 12.68
C ARG A 145 18.25 -17.50 13.27
N TYR A 146 17.76 -18.63 12.85
CA TYR A 146 16.63 -19.31 13.45
C TYR A 146 17.08 -20.65 14.04
N LYS A 147 16.77 -20.89 15.31
CA LYS A 147 16.95 -22.16 15.99
C LYS A 147 15.60 -22.85 16.11
N SER A 148 15.43 -23.94 15.38
CA SER A 148 14.18 -24.71 15.35
C SER A 148 13.86 -25.37 16.69
N GLU A 149 14.88 -25.84 17.40
CA GLU A 149 14.73 -26.50 18.71
C GLU A 149 14.13 -25.56 19.75
N ASP A 150 14.64 -24.33 19.83
CA ASP A 150 14.21 -23.32 20.78
C ASP A 150 13.06 -22.45 20.21
N ARG A 151 12.71 -22.64 18.94
CA ARG A 151 11.82 -21.73 18.18
C ARG A 151 12.21 -20.26 18.35
N LEU A 152 13.51 -20.00 18.37
CA LEU A 152 14.07 -18.67 18.65
C LEU A 152 14.68 -18.07 17.39
N LEU A 153 14.18 -16.89 17.02
CA LEU A 153 14.67 -16.08 15.92
C LEU A 153 15.55 -14.96 16.49
N ARG A 154 16.76 -14.83 15.93
CA ARG A 154 17.71 -13.74 16.24
C ARG A 154 18.09 -13.04 14.95
N ALA A 155 18.04 -11.71 14.95
CA ALA A 155 18.45 -10.95 13.80
C ALA A 155 19.02 -9.58 14.18
N LYS A 156 19.79 -9.00 13.26
CA LYS A 156 20.35 -7.66 13.39
C LYS A 156 20.07 -6.88 12.12
N ALA A 157 19.43 -5.72 12.24
CA ALA A 157 19.13 -4.83 11.13
C ALA A 157 20.38 -4.09 10.63
N SER A 158 20.40 -3.77 9.35
CA SER A 158 21.42 -2.93 8.74
C SER A 158 21.36 -1.49 9.29
N THR A 159 22.49 -0.79 9.19
CA THR A 159 22.60 0.61 9.62
C THR A 159 22.27 1.60 8.51
N GLU A 160 22.06 1.12 7.29
CA GLU A 160 21.77 1.95 6.14
C GLU A 160 20.47 2.74 6.31
N GLY A 161 20.49 4.03 5.94
CA GLY A 161 19.36 4.93 6.12
C GLY A 161 18.12 4.50 5.33
N TRP A 162 18.30 3.95 4.12
CA TRP A 162 17.20 3.45 3.31
C TRP A 162 16.51 2.21 3.93
N VAL A 163 17.28 1.37 4.64
CA VAL A 163 16.74 0.22 5.39
C VAL A 163 15.88 0.70 6.53
N GLN A 164 16.38 1.68 7.27
CA GLN A 164 15.63 2.28 8.37
C GLN A 164 14.32 2.89 7.86
N ASN A 165 14.37 3.68 6.79
CA ASN A 165 13.18 4.27 6.18
C ASN A 165 12.16 3.20 5.76
N PHE A 166 12.62 2.15 5.07
CA PHE A 166 11.75 1.03 4.68
C PHE A 166 11.08 0.37 5.89
N LEU A 167 11.85 0.02 6.92
CA LEU A 167 11.37 -0.72 8.09
C LEU A 167 10.56 0.14 9.06
N THR A 168 10.61 1.48 9.02
CA THR A 168 9.83 2.36 9.89
C THR A 168 8.49 2.79 9.31
N GLY A 169 8.22 2.49 8.05
CA GLY A 169 6.91 2.81 7.43
C GLY A 169 6.94 2.89 5.91
N GLY A 170 8.09 3.12 5.29
CA GLY A 170 8.20 3.24 3.83
C GLY A 170 7.72 2.01 3.06
N TRP A 171 7.66 0.84 3.68
CA TRP A 171 7.06 -0.36 3.09
C TRP A 171 5.55 -0.21 2.87
N LEU A 172 4.82 0.49 3.76
CA LEU A 172 3.38 0.66 3.65
C LEU A 172 3.01 1.53 2.45
N GLU A 173 3.75 2.62 2.24
CA GLU A 173 3.58 3.50 1.08
C GLU A 173 3.77 2.72 -0.22
N ARG A 174 4.81 1.87 -0.29
CA ARG A 174 5.09 1.00 -1.43
C ARG A 174 4.01 -0.06 -1.64
N TYR A 175 3.55 -0.67 -0.56
CA TYR A 175 2.46 -1.65 -0.61
C TYR A 175 1.21 -1.06 -1.21
N VAL A 176 0.78 0.10 -0.72
CA VAL A 176 -0.39 0.82 -1.23
C VAL A 176 -0.19 1.20 -2.71
N ALA A 177 0.97 1.77 -3.05
CA ALA A 177 1.26 2.14 -4.44
C ALA A 177 1.20 0.93 -5.39
N GLU A 178 1.77 -0.22 -5.00
CA GLU A 178 1.73 -1.44 -5.81
C GLU A 178 0.31 -2.05 -5.91
N ARG A 179 -0.53 -1.87 -4.89
CA ARG A 179 -1.94 -2.31 -4.92
C ARG A 179 -2.82 -1.43 -5.80
N LEU A 180 -2.54 -0.14 -5.85
CA LEU A 180 -3.28 0.81 -6.69
C LEU A 180 -2.89 0.74 -8.18
N ARG A 181 -1.72 0.17 -8.52
CA ARG A 181 -1.28 -0.03 -9.91
C ARG A 181 -1.94 -1.21 -10.61
N LYS A 182 -2.61 -2.11 -9.87
CA LYS A 182 -3.35 -3.28 -10.37
C LYS A 182 -4.81 -2.93 -10.65
#